data_2014dcf00784653748d3f87b1ca13a14
#
_entry.id   2014dcf00784653748d3f87b1ca13a14
#
_cell.length_a   1.000
_cell.length_b   1.000
_cell.length_c   1.000
_cell.angle_alpha   90.00
_cell.angle_beta   90.00
_cell.angle_gamma   90.00
#
_symmetry.space_group_name_H-M   'P 1'
#
loop_
_entity.id
_entity.type
_entity.pdbx_description
1 polymer ?
#
loop_
_entity_poly.entity_id
_entity_poly.type
_entity_poly.pdbx_seq_one_letter_code
_entity_poly.pdbx_strand_id
1 'polypeptide(L)'
;MWTRRLAAGLAALVALVASGCGAGTSAPPGLTITGAGLQTSQPPWPPEYAHLAQRLAQLGLPPGGSEVFHHHALLHIYVNGLLVPLAANIGIDPAKHLESSLHTHDHTGIIHMEAPHPFNFTLGDFFSVWGVKFGPAQLGGLTGYGGEHLHFYLNGRPLTNPAAHVLANNDNIVIGYGADSSFPHAPSTFLLKEVEGKGGTALSCSSAPAGKKATNCLATPTTTAPHQTSPAPSSTG
;
A
#
# COMPACT_ATOMS: atom_id res chain seq x y z
N MET A 1 15.32 78.52 -43.09
CA MET A 1 14.59 78.26 -41.85
C MET A 1 14.11 76.83 -41.92
N TRP A 2 14.78 75.91 -41.24
CA TRP A 2 14.46 74.49 -41.24
C TRP A 2 14.07 74.10 -39.78
N THR A 3 12.83 73.79 -39.60
CA THR A 3 12.28 73.25 -38.30
C THR A 3 12.43 71.76 -38.24
N ARG A 4 13.27 71.23 -37.34
CA ARG A 4 13.41 69.84 -37.03
C ARG A 4 12.27 69.45 -36.08
N ARG A 5 11.45 68.50 -36.51
CA ARG A 5 10.48 67.82 -35.63
C ARG A 5 11.15 66.62 -34.93
N LEU A 6 11.24 66.66 -33.63
CA LEU A 6 11.62 65.56 -32.78
C LEU A 6 10.44 64.59 -32.66
N ALA A 7 10.60 63.36 -33.11
CA ALA A 7 9.67 62.27 -32.87
C ALA A 7 10.07 61.57 -31.57
N ALA A 8 9.18 61.65 -30.56
CA ALA A 8 9.33 60.89 -29.33
C ALA A 8 8.83 59.46 -29.56
N GLY A 9 9.74 58.49 -29.56
CA GLY A 9 9.40 57.08 -29.62
C GLY A 9 8.97 56.56 -28.23
N LEU A 10 7.72 56.14 -28.12
CA LEU A 10 7.18 55.45 -26.93
C LEU A 10 7.59 54.00 -27.02
N ALA A 11 8.55 53.57 -26.20
CA ALA A 11 8.90 52.15 -26.07
C ALA A 11 7.89 51.49 -25.13
N ALA A 12 6.98 50.71 -25.70
CA ALA A 12 6.07 49.87 -24.94
C ALA A 12 6.82 48.63 -24.41
N LEU A 13 7.04 48.57 -23.11
CA LEU A 13 7.59 47.39 -22.43
C LEU A 13 6.48 46.34 -22.32
N VAL A 14 6.52 45.33 -23.18
CA VAL A 14 5.63 44.16 -23.05
C VAL A 14 6.23 43.26 -22.00
N ALA A 15 5.67 43.27 -20.79
CA ALA A 15 5.96 42.27 -19.76
C ALA A 15 5.32 40.93 -20.15
N LEU A 16 6.14 39.98 -20.62
CA LEU A 16 5.71 38.59 -20.76
C LEU A 16 5.53 38.00 -19.34
N VAL A 17 4.29 37.88 -18.89
CA VAL A 17 3.96 37.09 -17.74
C VAL A 17 4.00 35.63 -18.20
N ALA A 18 5.09 34.93 -17.95
CA ALA A 18 5.15 33.49 -18.12
C ALA A 18 4.28 32.86 -17.05
N SER A 19 3.00 32.61 -17.38
CA SER A 19 2.13 31.76 -16.58
C SER A 19 2.65 30.32 -16.72
N GLY A 20 3.52 29.93 -15.81
CA GLY A 20 3.93 28.55 -15.64
C GLY A 20 2.72 27.73 -15.18
N CYS A 21 1.93 27.23 -16.13
CA CYS A 21 1.02 26.10 -15.84
C CYS A 21 1.91 24.92 -15.48
N GLY A 22 2.07 24.67 -14.18
CA GLY A 22 2.52 23.40 -13.70
C GLY A 22 1.55 22.35 -14.24
N ALA A 23 1.98 21.61 -15.26
CA ALA A 23 1.24 20.43 -15.72
C ALA A 23 1.25 19.42 -14.56
N GLY A 24 0.22 19.47 -13.71
CA GLY A 24 -0.04 18.42 -12.76
C GLY A 24 -0.18 17.14 -13.57
N THR A 25 0.72 16.18 -13.35
CA THR A 25 0.60 14.85 -13.92
C THR A 25 -0.72 14.24 -13.44
N SER A 26 -1.67 14.10 -14.35
CA SER A 26 -2.91 13.38 -14.06
C SER A 26 -2.57 11.91 -13.89
N ALA A 27 -3.21 11.27 -12.90
CA ALA A 27 -3.11 9.82 -12.74
C ALA A 27 -3.53 9.12 -14.04
N PRO A 28 -2.86 8.01 -14.42
CA PRO A 28 -3.32 7.20 -15.52
C PRO A 28 -4.75 6.69 -15.23
N PRO A 29 -5.57 6.50 -16.27
CA PRO A 29 -6.87 5.86 -16.09
C PRO A 29 -6.64 4.46 -15.50
N GLY A 30 -7.32 4.16 -14.42
CA GLY A 30 -7.16 2.88 -13.73
C GLY A 30 -8.27 2.63 -12.73
N LEU A 31 -8.38 1.37 -12.32
CA LEU A 31 -9.36 0.93 -11.35
C LEU A 31 -9.09 1.60 -9.99
N THR A 32 -10.14 2.18 -9.41
CA THR A 32 -10.19 2.59 -8.00
C THR A 32 -11.19 1.70 -7.30
N ILE A 33 -10.77 1.06 -6.20
CA ILE A 33 -11.65 0.17 -5.44
C ILE A 33 -12.76 0.97 -4.74
N THR A 34 -13.90 0.31 -4.60
CA THR A 34 -15.06 0.80 -3.85
C THR A 34 -15.47 -0.25 -2.82
N GLY A 35 -16.13 0.17 -1.76
CA GLY A 35 -16.57 -0.77 -0.72
C GLY A 35 -17.00 -0.05 0.55
N ALA A 36 -17.62 -0.79 1.47
CA ALA A 36 -18.02 -0.28 2.76
C ALA A 36 -16.83 -0.16 3.71
N GLY A 37 -16.79 0.90 4.51
CA GLY A 37 -15.80 1.09 5.57
C GLY A 37 -14.37 1.35 5.10
N LEU A 38 -14.16 1.75 3.83
CA LEU A 38 -12.81 2.01 3.32
C LEU A 38 -12.21 3.24 4.01
N GLN A 39 -11.07 3.04 4.67
CA GLN A 39 -10.32 4.08 5.39
C GLN A 39 -9.73 5.08 4.40
N THR A 40 -9.89 6.37 4.72
CA THR A 40 -9.33 7.53 4.00
C THR A 40 -8.46 8.39 4.92
N SER A 41 -8.02 7.84 6.05
CA SER A 41 -7.08 8.47 6.97
C SER A 41 -5.65 8.43 6.45
N GLN A 42 -4.74 9.15 7.12
CA GLN A 42 -3.31 8.97 6.96
C GLN A 42 -2.86 7.62 7.54
N PRO A 43 -1.74 7.03 7.05
CA PRO A 43 -1.20 5.79 7.62
C PRO A 43 -0.69 6.00 9.06
N PRO A 44 -0.50 4.92 9.83
CA PRO A 44 -0.76 3.52 9.48
C PRO A 44 -2.25 3.16 9.56
N TRP A 45 -2.67 2.16 8.76
CA TRP A 45 -4.06 1.72 8.73
C TRP A 45 -4.22 0.39 9.47
N PRO A 46 -5.04 0.32 10.53
CA PRO A 46 -5.40 -0.96 11.15
C PRO A 46 -6.28 -1.79 10.20
N PRO A 47 -6.42 -3.13 10.41
CA PRO A 47 -7.41 -3.90 9.68
C PRO A 47 -8.83 -3.38 9.99
N GLU A 48 -9.65 -3.24 8.96
CA GLU A 48 -11.05 -2.82 9.13
C GLU A 48 -11.96 -4.06 9.14
N TYR A 49 -12.35 -4.52 10.33
CA TYR A 49 -13.16 -5.74 10.51
C TYR A 49 -14.67 -5.51 10.49
N ALA A 50 -15.14 -4.29 10.79
CA ALA A 50 -16.58 -4.04 10.92
C ALA A 50 -17.34 -4.38 9.63
N HIS A 51 -16.76 -4.09 8.48
CA HIS A 51 -17.34 -4.33 7.16
C HIS A 51 -16.63 -5.45 6.37
N LEU A 52 -15.67 -6.17 6.98
CA LEU A 52 -14.89 -7.19 6.26
C LEU A 52 -15.79 -8.23 5.59
N ALA A 53 -16.72 -8.84 6.31
CA ALA A 53 -17.64 -9.85 5.75
C ALA A 53 -18.44 -9.32 4.56
N GLN A 54 -18.89 -8.04 4.63
CA GLN A 54 -19.61 -7.40 3.53
C GLN A 54 -18.71 -7.22 2.29
N ARG A 55 -17.45 -6.77 2.48
CA ARG A 55 -16.50 -6.62 1.39
C ARG A 55 -16.14 -7.96 0.75
N LEU A 56 -15.89 -9.00 1.56
CA LEU A 56 -15.61 -10.35 1.04
C LEU A 56 -16.76 -10.87 0.18
N ALA A 57 -18.01 -10.68 0.62
CA ALA A 57 -19.19 -11.07 -0.17
C ALA A 57 -19.29 -10.29 -1.49
N GLN A 58 -18.90 -9.02 -1.52
CA GLN A 58 -18.90 -8.19 -2.74
C GLN A 58 -17.78 -8.58 -3.71
N LEU A 59 -16.63 -9.00 -3.21
CA LEU A 59 -15.47 -9.41 -4.01
C LEU A 59 -15.67 -10.80 -4.65
N GLY A 60 -16.52 -11.64 -4.05
CA GLY A 60 -16.72 -13.01 -4.54
C GLY A 60 -15.45 -13.87 -4.42
N LEU A 61 -14.61 -13.58 -3.43
CA LEU A 61 -13.39 -14.35 -3.18
C LEU A 61 -13.74 -15.78 -2.71
N PRO A 62 -12.90 -16.78 -3.08
CA PRO A 62 -13.05 -18.12 -2.53
C PRO A 62 -12.85 -18.12 -1.01
N PRO A 63 -13.30 -19.13 -0.28
CA PRO A 63 -13.05 -19.26 1.16
C PRO A 63 -11.53 -19.36 1.40
N GLY A 64 -11.05 -18.75 2.49
CA GLY A 64 -9.68 -18.85 2.97
C GLY A 64 -9.38 -20.18 3.67
N GLY A 65 -8.13 -20.35 4.14
CA GLY A 65 -7.70 -21.51 4.92
C GLY A 65 -7.52 -22.80 4.11
N SER A 66 -7.36 -22.71 2.79
CA SER A 66 -7.06 -23.85 1.93
C SER A 66 -5.70 -23.67 1.26
N GLU A 67 -4.80 -24.63 1.45
CA GLU A 67 -3.45 -24.63 0.90
C GLU A 67 -3.33 -25.27 -0.49
N VAL A 68 -4.43 -25.60 -1.17
CA VAL A 68 -4.37 -26.19 -2.53
C VAL A 68 -3.81 -25.19 -3.52
N PHE A 69 -4.17 -23.93 -3.42
CA PHE A 69 -3.52 -22.80 -4.07
C PHE A 69 -2.90 -21.94 -2.97
N HIS A 70 -1.58 -21.91 -2.88
CA HIS A 70 -0.84 -21.21 -1.84
C HIS A 70 0.31 -20.40 -2.47
N HIS A 71 0.09 -19.13 -2.62
CA HIS A 71 1.04 -18.18 -3.21
C HIS A 71 1.27 -17.00 -2.27
N HIS A 72 2.39 -16.31 -2.48
CA HIS A 72 2.76 -15.14 -1.70
C HIS A 72 3.18 -13.99 -2.60
N ALA A 73 2.87 -12.77 -2.17
CA ALA A 73 3.43 -11.54 -2.70
C ALA A 73 3.99 -10.69 -1.56
N LEU A 74 4.93 -9.82 -1.85
CA LEU A 74 5.53 -8.91 -0.87
C LEU A 74 5.10 -7.47 -1.20
N LEU A 75 4.54 -6.77 -0.23
CA LEU A 75 4.14 -5.37 -0.35
C LEU A 75 4.91 -4.50 0.63
N HIS A 76 5.57 -3.47 0.12
CA HIS A 76 6.13 -2.39 0.92
C HIS A 76 5.46 -1.06 0.57
N ILE A 77 5.13 -0.30 1.60
CA ILE A 77 4.57 1.05 1.47
C ILE A 77 5.53 2.02 2.13
N TYR A 78 5.92 3.07 1.41
CA TYR A 78 6.78 4.13 1.92
C TYR A 78 6.06 5.47 1.88
N VAL A 79 6.24 6.28 2.93
CA VAL A 79 5.75 7.66 2.98
C VAL A 79 6.92 8.57 3.34
N ASN A 80 7.31 9.44 2.42
CA ASN A 80 8.46 10.33 2.56
C ASN A 80 9.74 9.60 3.01
N GLY A 81 10.00 8.44 2.40
CA GLY A 81 11.17 7.60 2.71
C GLY A 81 11.02 6.69 3.93
N LEU A 82 9.95 6.80 4.70
CA LEU A 82 9.70 5.97 5.87
C LEU A 82 8.84 4.76 5.51
N LEU A 83 9.26 3.58 5.87
CA LEU A 83 8.47 2.36 5.71
C LEU A 83 7.22 2.41 6.60
N VAL A 84 6.05 2.18 6.00
CA VAL A 84 4.78 1.98 6.71
C VAL A 84 4.64 0.49 7.00
N PRO A 85 4.62 0.05 8.28
CA PRO A 85 4.38 -1.35 8.57
C PRO A 85 2.97 -1.74 8.14
N LEU A 86 2.85 -2.85 7.41
CA LEU A 86 1.54 -3.45 7.17
C LEU A 86 0.94 -3.93 8.50
N ALA A 87 -0.37 -3.88 8.61
CA ALA A 87 -1.03 -4.44 9.78
C ALA A 87 -0.93 -5.98 9.77
N ALA A 88 -0.78 -6.57 10.95
CA ALA A 88 -1.00 -7.99 11.11
C ALA A 88 -2.50 -8.32 11.01
N ASN A 89 -2.81 -9.55 10.61
CA ASN A 89 -4.18 -10.06 10.54
C ASN A 89 -5.12 -9.26 9.60
N ILE A 90 -4.58 -8.62 8.55
CA ILE A 90 -5.44 -8.13 7.47
C ILE A 90 -6.21 -9.33 6.92
N GLY A 91 -7.53 -9.22 6.81
CA GLY A 91 -8.38 -10.32 6.31
C GLY A 91 -8.64 -11.45 7.30
N ILE A 92 -8.10 -11.40 8.52
CA ILE A 92 -8.34 -12.37 9.59
C ILE A 92 -9.02 -11.66 10.75
N ASP A 93 -10.33 -11.91 10.95
CA ASP A 93 -11.08 -11.41 12.10
C ASP A 93 -11.22 -12.53 13.14
N PRO A 94 -10.36 -12.56 14.19
CA PRO A 94 -10.38 -13.65 15.16
C PRO A 94 -11.65 -13.66 16.02
N ALA A 95 -12.32 -12.52 16.18
CA ALA A 95 -13.54 -12.42 16.95
C ALA A 95 -14.75 -13.08 16.25
N LYS A 96 -14.70 -13.14 14.92
CA LYS A 96 -15.75 -13.76 14.10
C LYS A 96 -15.33 -15.10 13.49
N HIS A 97 -14.11 -15.59 13.78
CA HIS A 97 -13.53 -16.77 13.14
C HIS A 97 -13.60 -16.70 11.62
N LEU A 98 -13.35 -15.50 11.07
CA LEU A 98 -13.42 -15.19 9.65
C LEU A 98 -12.02 -15.03 9.10
N GLU A 99 -11.68 -15.82 8.08
CA GLU A 99 -10.42 -15.76 7.35
C GLU A 99 -10.69 -15.60 5.86
N SER A 100 -10.05 -14.61 5.27
CA SER A 100 -10.08 -14.35 3.84
C SER A 100 -8.99 -15.17 3.13
N SER A 101 -9.25 -15.56 1.89
CA SER A 101 -8.23 -16.12 1.00
C SER A 101 -7.09 -15.15 0.66
N LEU A 102 -7.27 -13.85 0.91
CA LEU A 102 -6.21 -12.84 0.92
C LEU A 102 -6.02 -12.32 2.34
N HIS A 103 -4.83 -12.49 2.90
CA HIS A 103 -4.58 -12.07 4.28
C HIS A 103 -3.10 -11.80 4.56
N THR A 104 -2.81 -11.30 5.77
CA THR A 104 -1.47 -11.19 6.35
C THR A 104 -1.47 -11.78 7.74
N HIS A 105 -0.36 -12.39 8.18
CA HIS A 105 -0.22 -12.88 9.56
C HIS A 105 0.48 -11.84 10.46
N ASP A 106 1.41 -11.07 9.90
CA ASP A 106 2.27 -10.19 10.66
C ASP A 106 2.53 -8.85 9.93
N HIS A 107 3.57 -8.14 10.35
CA HIS A 107 3.96 -6.83 9.80
C HIS A 107 5.03 -6.91 8.70
N THR A 108 5.36 -8.11 8.20
CA THR A 108 6.44 -8.30 7.22
C THR A 108 6.12 -7.76 5.84
N GLY A 109 4.85 -7.57 5.54
CA GLY A 109 4.38 -7.16 4.21
C GLY A 109 4.04 -8.34 3.31
N ILE A 110 4.13 -9.59 3.80
CA ILE A 110 3.76 -10.77 3.03
C ILE A 110 2.22 -10.84 2.94
N ILE A 111 1.74 -10.88 1.69
CA ILE A 111 0.35 -11.16 1.36
C ILE A 111 0.23 -12.64 1.05
N HIS A 112 -0.58 -13.35 1.81
CA HIS A 112 -0.94 -14.75 1.56
C HIS A 112 -2.15 -14.80 0.61
N MET A 113 -2.07 -15.71 -0.35
CA MET A 113 -3.13 -16.05 -1.30
C MET A 113 -3.42 -17.55 -1.16
N GLU A 114 -4.45 -17.90 -0.39
CA GLU A 114 -4.76 -19.28 -0.02
C GLU A 114 -6.19 -19.62 -0.44
N ALA A 115 -6.34 -20.61 -1.32
CA ALA A 115 -7.63 -20.95 -1.90
C ALA A 115 -7.76 -22.43 -2.24
N PRO A 116 -9.00 -22.98 -2.35
CA PRO A 116 -9.22 -24.38 -2.74
C PRO A 116 -8.93 -24.66 -4.21
N HIS A 117 -8.69 -23.63 -5.02
CA HIS A 117 -8.36 -23.74 -6.44
C HIS A 117 -7.67 -22.44 -6.90
N PRO A 118 -6.95 -22.44 -8.05
CA PRO A 118 -6.36 -21.24 -8.62
C PRO A 118 -7.40 -20.13 -8.79
N PHE A 119 -7.04 -18.92 -8.40
CA PHE A 119 -7.88 -17.73 -8.48
C PHE A 119 -7.03 -16.50 -8.85
N ASN A 120 -7.62 -15.57 -9.60
CA ASN A 120 -6.95 -14.32 -9.99
C ASN A 120 -7.20 -13.23 -8.95
N PHE A 121 -6.48 -13.27 -7.86
CA PHE A 121 -6.49 -12.21 -6.86
C PHE A 121 -5.83 -10.95 -7.39
N THR A 122 -6.44 -9.79 -7.18
CA THR A 122 -5.84 -8.51 -7.53
C THR A 122 -5.29 -7.76 -6.32
N LEU A 123 -4.37 -6.84 -6.55
CA LEU A 123 -3.90 -5.94 -5.49
C LEU A 123 -5.06 -5.07 -4.98
N GLY A 124 -6.02 -4.72 -5.83
CA GLY A 124 -7.25 -4.04 -5.43
C GLY A 124 -8.11 -4.87 -4.46
N ASP A 125 -8.21 -6.19 -4.68
CA ASP A 125 -8.91 -7.10 -3.77
C ASP A 125 -8.23 -7.09 -2.39
N PHE A 126 -6.89 -7.14 -2.35
CA PHE A 126 -6.15 -7.07 -1.09
C PHE A 126 -6.44 -5.78 -0.31
N PHE A 127 -6.39 -4.63 -0.95
CA PHE A 127 -6.73 -3.36 -0.29
C PHE A 127 -8.21 -3.27 0.11
N SER A 128 -9.11 -3.90 -0.66
CA SER A 128 -10.52 -4.05 -0.28
C SER A 128 -10.67 -4.91 0.96
N VAL A 129 -9.97 -6.05 1.04
CA VAL A 129 -9.93 -6.91 2.24
C VAL A 129 -9.37 -6.14 3.44
N TRP A 130 -8.30 -5.40 3.27
CA TRP A 130 -7.72 -4.54 4.33
C TRP A 130 -8.71 -3.45 4.79
N GLY A 131 -9.55 -2.97 3.89
CA GLY A 131 -10.44 -1.85 4.14
C GLY A 131 -9.74 -0.49 4.01
N VAL A 132 -8.80 -0.36 3.06
CA VAL A 132 -8.11 0.89 2.76
C VAL A 132 -8.45 1.33 1.35
N LYS A 133 -8.87 2.60 1.18
CA LYS A 133 -9.17 3.17 -0.13
C LYS A 133 -7.93 3.11 -1.03
N PHE A 134 -8.08 2.57 -2.24
CA PHE A 134 -6.95 2.34 -3.13
C PHE A 134 -7.28 2.59 -4.60
N GLY A 135 -6.31 3.14 -5.31
CA GLY A 135 -6.39 3.40 -6.76
C GLY A 135 -5.15 4.14 -7.25
N PRO A 136 -5.09 4.47 -8.55
CA PRO A 136 -3.89 5.04 -9.16
C PRO A 136 -3.50 6.43 -8.61
N ALA A 137 -4.42 7.14 -7.96
CA ALA A 137 -4.17 8.46 -7.39
C ALA A 137 -4.55 8.56 -5.91
N GLN A 138 -4.82 7.43 -5.24
CA GLN A 138 -5.23 7.42 -3.83
C GLN A 138 -4.80 6.15 -3.12
N LEU A 139 -4.26 6.33 -1.89
CA LEU A 139 -4.00 5.28 -0.92
C LEU A 139 -4.38 5.80 0.47
N GLY A 140 -5.52 5.34 1.00
CA GLY A 140 -6.07 5.90 2.23
C GLY A 140 -6.31 7.41 2.09
N GLY A 141 -5.69 8.21 2.97
CA GLY A 141 -5.69 9.68 2.92
C GLY A 141 -4.58 10.29 2.04
N LEU A 142 -3.71 9.48 1.47
CA LEU A 142 -2.66 9.93 0.56
C LEU A 142 -3.23 10.07 -0.85
N THR A 143 -3.07 11.23 -1.48
CA THR A 143 -3.67 11.54 -2.79
C THR A 143 -2.68 12.16 -3.74
N GLY A 144 -2.92 12.01 -5.05
CA GLY A 144 -2.09 12.52 -6.12
C GLY A 144 -1.28 11.41 -6.80
N TYR A 145 -0.70 11.72 -7.97
CA TYR A 145 0.08 10.78 -8.78
C TYR A 145 1.29 11.46 -9.40
N GLY A 146 2.45 10.79 -9.37
CA GLY A 146 3.71 11.28 -9.92
C GLY A 146 4.31 12.45 -9.14
N GLY A 147 5.53 12.85 -9.47
CA GLY A 147 6.25 13.92 -8.79
C GLY A 147 6.47 13.64 -7.30
N GLU A 148 5.85 14.43 -6.43
CA GLU A 148 5.89 14.29 -4.97
C GLU A 148 4.69 13.47 -4.43
N HIS A 149 4.09 12.61 -5.23
CA HIS A 149 2.85 11.91 -4.92
C HIS A 149 3.01 10.39 -4.95
N LEU A 150 1.93 9.68 -5.33
CA LEU A 150 1.92 8.22 -5.36
C LEU A 150 2.67 7.66 -6.56
N HIS A 151 3.54 6.69 -6.29
CA HIS A 151 4.29 5.91 -7.25
C HIS A 151 4.09 4.42 -6.96
N PHE A 152 4.04 3.60 -8.01
CA PHE A 152 3.79 2.17 -7.91
C PHE A 152 4.83 1.41 -8.71
N TYR A 153 5.41 0.38 -8.11
CA TYR A 153 6.42 -0.47 -8.74
C TYR A 153 6.09 -1.95 -8.50
N LEU A 154 6.29 -2.75 -9.55
CA LEU A 154 6.22 -4.19 -9.52
C LEU A 154 7.57 -4.76 -10.00
N ASN A 155 8.24 -5.52 -9.15
CA ASN A 155 9.54 -6.13 -9.47
C ASN A 155 10.55 -5.09 -10.01
N GLY A 156 10.55 -3.88 -9.43
CA GLY A 156 11.41 -2.76 -9.81
C GLY A 156 10.99 -2.00 -11.07
N ARG A 157 9.82 -2.27 -11.65
CA ARG A 157 9.31 -1.58 -12.83
C ARG A 157 8.04 -0.80 -12.52
N PRO A 158 7.83 0.38 -13.11
CA PRO A 158 6.61 1.16 -12.90
C PRO A 158 5.34 0.34 -13.20
N LEU A 159 4.34 0.49 -12.34
CA LEU A 159 3.04 -0.16 -12.43
C LEU A 159 1.95 0.91 -12.60
N THR A 160 1.25 0.92 -13.74
CA THR A 160 0.32 2.01 -14.11
C THR A 160 -1.11 1.83 -13.62
N ASN A 161 -1.58 0.59 -13.47
CA ASN A 161 -2.94 0.27 -12.98
C ASN A 161 -2.86 -0.66 -11.78
N PRO A 162 -2.41 -0.16 -10.61
CA PRO A 162 -2.06 -1.02 -9.49
C PRO A 162 -3.26 -1.83 -8.96
N ALA A 163 -4.46 -1.27 -8.92
CA ALA A 163 -5.61 -1.97 -8.37
C ALA A 163 -6.07 -3.16 -9.22
N ALA A 164 -5.84 -3.11 -10.54
CA ALA A 164 -6.18 -4.21 -11.46
C ALA A 164 -5.05 -5.23 -11.64
N HIS A 165 -3.89 -5.03 -11.00
CA HIS A 165 -2.78 -5.97 -11.08
C HIS A 165 -3.16 -7.31 -10.44
N VAL A 166 -3.12 -8.38 -11.21
CA VAL A 166 -3.32 -9.76 -10.71
C VAL A 166 -2.04 -10.20 -10.00
N LEU A 167 -2.15 -10.50 -8.72
CA LEU A 167 -1.04 -10.92 -7.89
C LEU A 167 -0.49 -12.28 -8.35
N ALA A 168 0.80 -12.35 -8.54
CA ALA A 168 1.52 -13.57 -8.86
C ALA A 168 2.41 -14.00 -7.69
N ASN A 169 2.75 -15.29 -7.65
CA ASN A 169 3.70 -15.79 -6.67
C ASN A 169 5.06 -15.10 -6.82
N ASN A 170 5.61 -14.61 -5.73
CA ASN A 170 6.85 -13.85 -5.65
C ASN A 170 6.80 -12.42 -6.26
N ASP A 171 5.64 -11.84 -6.43
CA ASP A 171 5.56 -10.42 -6.75
C ASP A 171 6.18 -9.57 -5.63
N ASN A 172 7.04 -8.63 -6.02
CA ASN A 172 7.59 -7.60 -5.14
C ASN A 172 6.96 -6.26 -5.51
N ILE A 173 6.10 -5.75 -4.64
CA ILE A 173 5.31 -4.54 -4.87
C ILE A 173 5.83 -3.44 -3.95
N VAL A 174 6.08 -2.27 -4.53
CA VAL A 174 6.40 -1.06 -3.76
C VAL A 174 5.40 0.03 -4.11
N ILE A 175 4.84 0.63 -3.07
CA ILE A 175 4.03 1.85 -3.17
C ILE A 175 4.76 2.94 -2.41
N GLY A 176 5.12 4.02 -3.08
CA GLY A 176 5.78 5.19 -2.50
C GLY A 176 4.89 6.42 -2.54
N TYR A 177 4.90 7.21 -1.47
CA TYR A 177 4.33 8.55 -1.43
C TYR A 177 5.41 9.55 -1.05
N GLY A 178 5.56 10.60 -1.84
CA GLY A 178 6.62 11.60 -1.75
C GLY A 178 7.52 11.57 -2.98
N ALA A 179 8.71 12.17 -2.88
CA ALA A 179 9.67 12.18 -3.98
C ALA A 179 10.09 10.76 -4.37
N ASP A 180 10.05 10.44 -5.65
CA ASP A 180 10.37 9.11 -6.19
C ASP A 180 11.77 8.60 -5.78
N SER A 181 12.71 9.51 -5.57
CA SER A 181 14.07 9.20 -5.10
C SER A 181 14.17 8.88 -3.61
N SER A 182 13.08 9.03 -2.84
CA SER A 182 13.10 8.88 -1.38
C SER A 182 12.92 7.44 -0.88
N PHE A 183 12.58 6.48 -1.77
CA PHE A 183 12.33 5.09 -1.41
C PHE A 183 12.86 4.13 -2.50
N PRO A 184 13.11 2.84 -2.16
CA PRO A 184 13.55 1.86 -3.14
C PRO A 184 12.40 1.48 -4.08
N HIS A 185 12.70 1.23 -5.37
CA HIS A 185 11.69 0.77 -6.35
C HIS A 185 11.50 -0.75 -6.36
N ALA A 186 12.41 -1.47 -5.74
CA ALA A 186 12.27 -2.89 -5.48
C ALA A 186 12.70 -3.15 -4.04
N PRO A 187 11.99 -3.99 -3.29
CA PRO A 187 12.50 -4.45 -2.02
C PRO A 187 13.80 -5.20 -2.32
N SER A 188 14.92 -4.69 -1.79
CA SER A 188 16.20 -5.36 -1.97
C SER A 188 16.15 -6.70 -1.26
N THR A 189 16.34 -7.79 -1.99
CA THR A 189 16.89 -9.06 -1.54
C THR A 189 16.00 -10.11 -0.86
N PHE A 190 14.68 -10.10 -1.02
CA PHE A 190 13.92 -11.28 -0.57
C PHE A 190 13.39 -12.10 -1.75
N LEU A 191 13.94 -13.29 -1.91
CA LEU A 191 13.18 -14.37 -2.49
C LEU A 191 12.17 -14.79 -1.42
N LEU A 192 10.87 -14.66 -1.68
CA LEU A 192 9.81 -15.06 -0.74
C LEU A 192 10.03 -16.46 -0.16
N LYS A 193 10.55 -17.41 -0.96
CA LYS A 193 10.97 -18.73 -0.48
C LYS A 193 12.01 -18.74 0.65
N GLU A 194 12.74 -17.64 0.86
CA GLU A 194 13.69 -17.50 1.98
C GLU A 194 12.98 -16.99 3.25
N VAL A 195 11.85 -16.31 3.07
CA VAL A 195 11.01 -15.83 4.17
C VAL A 195 10.17 -16.97 4.73
N GLU A 196 9.62 -17.83 3.86
CA GLU A 196 8.77 -18.98 4.21
C GLU A 196 9.49 -20.09 4.96
N GLY A 197 10.77 -20.28 4.71
CA GLY A 197 11.50 -21.48 5.20
C GLY A 197 12.33 -21.30 6.47
N LYS A 198 12.62 -20.08 6.95
CA LYS A 198 13.66 -19.87 7.98
C LYS A 198 13.39 -18.71 8.96
N GLY A 199 12.17 -18.23 9.12
CA GLY A 199 11.95 -17.02 9.92
C GLY A 199 12.73 -15.83 9.36
N GLY A 200 12.73 -15.70 8.04
CA GLY A 200 13.47 -14.68 7.31
C GLY A 200 13.05 -13.29 7.79
N THR A 201 14.01 -12.45 8.06
CA THR A 201 13.81 -11.05 8.40
C THR A 201 13.39 -10.29 7.15
N ALA A 202 12.11 -10.40 6.74
CA ALA A 202 11.50 -9.36 5.94
C ALA A 202 11.75 -8.02 6.66
N LEU A 203 11.95 -6.93 5.93
CA LEU A 203 12.12 -5.60 6.53
C LEU A 203 10.86 -5.24 7.32
N SER A 204 10.77 -5.78 8.51
CA SER A 204 9.71 -5.51 9.47
C SER A 204 10.19 -4.44 10.41
N CYS A 205 9.34 -3.46 10.65
CA CYS A 205 9.62 -2.44 11.66
C CYS A 205 9.69 -3.02 13.08
N SER A 206 9.25 -4.27 13.28
CA SER A 206 9.33 -5.02 14.54
C SER A 206 10.67 -5.75 14.74
N SER A 207 11.49 -5.91 13.70
CA SER A 207 12.75 -6.67 13.77
C SER A 207 13.99 -5.85 14.15
N ALA A 208 13.81 -4.63 14.69
CA ALA A 208 14.93 -3.93 15.30
C ALA A 208 15.43 -4.73 16.51
N PRO A 209 16.75 -5.02 16.62
CA PRO A 209 17.31 -5.67 17.81
C PRO A 209 16.89 -4.92 19.07
N ALA A 210 16.61 -5.64 20.16
CA ALA A 210 16.20 -5.06 21.41
C ALA A 210 17.14 -3.90 21.81
N GLY A 211 16.59 -2.69 21.93
CA GLY A 211 17.34 -1.48 22.29
C GLY A 211 17.70 -0.53 21.14
N LYS A 212 17.44 -0.87 19.87
CA LYS A 212 17.56 0.08 18.76
C LYS A 212 16.18 0.41 18.21
N LYS A 213 15.77 1.69 18.24
CA LYS A 213 14.59 2.17 17.53
C LYS A 213 14.77 1.87 16.04
N ALA A 214 13.75 1.27 15.41
CA ALA A 214 13.68 1.19 13.95
C ALA A 214 13.61 2.63 13.42
N THR A 215 14.73 3.17 12.97
CA THR A 215 14.87 4.60 12.61
C THR A 215 14.20 4.95 11.28
N ASN A 216 13.73 3.95 10.52
CA ASN A 216 13.22 4.12 9.16
C ASN A 216 11.74 3.71 8.99
N CYS A 217 10.97 3.63 10.09
CA CYS A 217 9.56 3.26 10.03
C CYS A 217 8.67 4.31 10.67
N LEU A 218 7.47 4.47 10.14
CA LEU A 218 6.40 5.22 10.82
C LEU A 218 6.00 4.47 12.09
N ALA A 219 5.79 5.22 13.19
CA ALA A 219 5.37 4.64 14.45
C ALA A 219 3.99 3.98 14.29
N THR A 220 3.87 2.70 14.66
CA THR A 220 2.56 2.05 14.79
C THR A 220 1.79 2.69 15.95
N PRO A 221 0.50 2.97 15.83
CA PRO A 221 -0.31 3.34 16.97
C PRO A 221 -0.29 2.17 17.96
N THR A 222 0.05 2.46 19.20
CA THR A 222 0.03 1.46 20.28
C THR A 222 -1.42 1.11 20.59
N THR A 223 -1.97 0.15 19.87
CA THR A 223 -3.21 -0.50 20.29
C THR A 223 -2.81 -1.51 21.35
N THR A 224 -3.00 -1.15 22.60
CA THR A 224 -2.95 -2.08 23.73
C THR A 224 -4.16 -3.01 23.61
N ALA A 225 -4.03 -4.07 22.81
CA ALA A 225 -4.98 -5.17 22.87
C ALA A 225 -4.68 -5.94 24.16
N PRO A 226 -5.69 -6.27 24.98
CA PRO A 226 -5.48 -7.08 26.16
C PRO A 226 -5.01 -8.47 25.72
N HIS A 227 -3.89 -8.89 26.26
CA HIS A 227 -3.32 -10.22 26.10
C HIS A 227 -4.35 -11.24 26.63
N GLN A 228 -5.08 -11.89 25.75
CA GLN A 228 -5.91 -13.05 26.13
C GLN A 228 -4.98 -14.27 26.22
N THR A 229 -4.65 -14.64 27.46
CA THR A 229 -4.09 -15.96 27.74
C THR A 229 -5.16 -17.01 27.45
N SER A 230 -4.93 -17.84 26.44
CA SER A 230 -5.74 -19.05 26.21
C SER A 230 -5.67 -19.95 27.45
N PRO A 231 -6.80 -20.42 27.99
CA PRO A 231 -6.78 -21.44 29.02
C PRO A 231 -6.32 -22.78 28.41
N ALA A 232 -5.38 -23.44 29.10
CA ALA A 232 -4.93 -24.78 28.77
C ALA A 232 -6.09 -25.77 28.77
N PRO A 233 -6.10 -26.80 27.89
CA PRO A 233 -7.13 -27.83 27.91
C PRO A 233 -7.01 -28.63 29.21
N SER A 234 -8.09 -28.64 29.99
CA SER A 234 -8.23 -29.52 31.17
C SER A 234 -8.32 -30.97 30.72
N SER A 235 -7.30 -31.75 31.07
CA SER A 235 -7.35 -33.20 31.02
C SER A 235 -8.29 -33.71 32.12
N THR A 236 -9.48 -34.19 31.76
CA THR A 236 -10.28 -35.06 32.60
C THR A 236 -10.03 -36.49 32.16
N GLY A 237 -9.51 -37.29 33.13
CA GLY A 237 -9.37 -38.76 33.05
C GLY A 237 -10.69 -39.51 33.13
#